data_148d4c1a735614363e8fe7b7cf5414bc
#
_entry.id   148d4c1a735614363e8fe7b7cf5414bc
#
_cell.length_a   1.000
_cell.length_b   1.000
_cell.length_c   1.000
_cell.angle_alpha   90.00
_cell.angle_beta   90.00
_cell.angle_gamma   90.00
#
_symmetry.space_group_name_H-M   'P 1'
#
loop_
_entity.id
_entity.type
_entity.pdbx_description
1 polymer ?
#
loop_
_entity_poly.entity_id
_entity_poly.type
_entity_poly.pdbx_seq_one_letter_code
_entity_poly.pdbx_strand_id
1 'polypeptide(L)'
;MPVTKPIWVEAAINGPWGKERQPGIPISIPDIVADGIAAVEAGAAIVHLHVYDMATGRQRDDWELYAQAIEGIRAKVDAIVYPTIPILGSGYAGDMIGSGRYTHLEELAKRGLAEWGVLDPGSCNWTTFAGIPEGEAGFIYQNPGEHIREGMEVAQCHKVH
;
A
#
# COMPACT_ATOMS: atom_id res chain seq x y z
N MET A 1 -18.85 -29.06 4.17
CA MET A 1 -20.05 -28.26 3.90
C MET A 1 -19.63 -27.20 2.87
N PRO A 2 -20.43 -26.91 1.86
CA PRO A 2 -20.10 -25.83 0.94
C PRO A 2 -20.07 -24.51 1.71
N VAL A 3 -19.07 -23.68 1.42
CA VAL A 3 -18.98 -22.31 1.95
C VAL A 3 -20.17 -21.54 1.41
N THR A 4 -21.10 -21.16 2.29
CA THR A 4 -22.34 -20.50 1.90
C THR A 4 -22.26 -18.98 1.87
N LYS A 5 -21.12 -18.42 2.28
CA LYS A 5 -20.88 -16.98 2.25
C LYS A 5 -19.72 -16.66 1.32
N PRO A 6 -19.82 -15.64 0.47
CA PRO A 6 -18.70 -15.18 -0.33
C PRO A 6 -17.56 -14.73 0.59
N ILE A 7 -16.33 -15.03 0.20
CA ILE A 7 -15.11 -14.59 0.87
C ILE A 7 -14.46 -13.56 -0.05
N TRP A 8 -14.07 -12.42 0.48
CA TRP A 8 -13.30 -11.44 -0.24
C TRP A 8 -11.83 -11.86 -0.22
N VAL A 9 -11.22 -11.88 -1.40
CA VAL A 9 -9.79 -12.15 -1.58
C VAL A 9 -9.11 -10.83 -1.91
N GLU A 10 -8.10 -10.50 -1.13
CA GLU A 10 -7.23 -9.35 -1.37
C GLU A 10 -5.88 -9.83 -1.91
N ALA A 11 -5.40 -9.17 -2.95
CA ALA A 11 -4.09 -9.36 -3.51
C ALA A 11 -3.20 -8.15 -3.22
N ALA A 12 -2.18 -8.33 -2.39
CA ALA A 12 -1.08 -7.38 -2.26
C ALA A 12 -0.04 -7.71 -3.33
N ILE A 13 -0.07 -6.98 -4.45
CA ILE A 13 0.71 -7.33 -5.65
C ILE A 13 2.19 -6.96 -5.55
N ASN A 14 2.54 -6.09 -4.63
CA ASN A 14 3.90 -5.69 -4.34
C ASN A 14 4.03 -5.23 -2.88
N GLY A 15 5.17 -4.63 -2.51
CA GLY A 15 5.45 -4.25 -1.13
C GLY A 15 6.47 -3.12 -1.03
N PRO A 16 6.90 -2.74 0.18
CA PRO A 16 7.76 -1.58 0.39
C PRO A 16 9.19 -1.74 -0.12
N TRP A 17 9.60 -2.98 -0.42
CA TRP A 17 10.92 -3.30 -0.96
C TRP A 17 10.84 -3.55 -2.46
N GLY A 18 11.91 -3.22 -3.17
CA GLY A 18 12.00 -3.35 -4.62
C GLY A 18 12.60 -4.70 -5.06
N LYS A 19 13.16 -4.68 -6.26
CA LYS A 19 13.72 -5.88 -6.93
C LYS A 19 14.91 -6.51 -6.22
N GLU A 20 15.52 -5.82 -5.28
CA GLU A 20 16.63 -6.34 -4.47
C GLU A 20 16.21 -7.52 -3.57
N ARG A 21 14.92 -7.58 -3.19
CA ARG A 21 14.36 -8.70 -2.40
C ARG A 21 13.53 -9.66 -3.24
N GLN A 22 12.79 -9.13 -4.21
CA GLN A 22 11.92 -9.92 -5.10
C GLN A 22 12.15 -9.47 -6.54
N PRO A 23 13.02 -10.17 -7.30
CA PRO A 23 13.36 -9.77 -8.68
C PRO A 23 12.15 -9.62 -9.62
N GLY A 24 11.09 -10.40 -9.40
CA GLY A 24 9.86 -10.38 -10.20
C GLY A 24 8.82 -9.33 -9.75
N ILE A 25 9.08 -8.55 -8.70
CA ILE A 25 8.09 -7.59 -8.18
C ILE A 25 7.78 -6.50 -9.22
N PRO A 26 6.48 -6.16 -9.47
CA PRO A 26 6.13 -5.07 -10.35
C PRO A 26 6.44 -3.73 -9.69
N ILE A 27 7.27 -2.92 -10.33
CA ILE A 27 7.64 -1.57 -9.85
C ILE A 27 7.29 -0.46 -10.84
N SER A 28 7.20 -0.77 -12.14
CA SER A 28 6.74 0.21 -13.12
C SER A 28 5.21 0.28 -13.15
N ILE A 29 4.64 1.44 -13.47
CA ILE A 29 3.19 1.58 -13.56
C ILE A 29 2.56 0.56 -14.54
N PRO A 30 3.11 0.31 -15.75
CA PRO A 30 2.58 -0.73 -16.62
C PRO A 30 2.59 -2.13 -16.01
N ASP A 31 3.66 -2.51 -15.30
CA ASP A 31 3.76 -3.83 -14.66
C ASP A 31 2.77 -3.94 -13.48
N ILE A 32 2.65 -2.89 -12.66
CA ILE A 32 1.67 -2.80 -11.55
C ILE A 32 0.25 -2.95 -12.08
N VAL A 33 -0.09 -2.27 -13.17
CA VAL A 33 -1.41 -2.37 -13.80
C VAL A 33 -1.66 -3.77 -14.34
N ALA A 34 -0.66 -4.37 -15.01
CA ALA A 34 -0.79 -5.73 -15.56
C ALA A 34 -1.01 -6.77 -14.45
N ASP A 35 -0.22 -6.71 -13.37
CA ASP A 35 -0.35 -7.63 -12.24
C ASP A 35 -1.66 -7.43 -11.47
N GLY A 36 -2.09 -6.17 -11.30
CA GLY A 36 -3.37 -5.86 -10.67
C GLY A 36 -4.56 -6.44 -11.45
N ILE A 37 -4.57 -6.28 -12.78
CA ILE A 37 -5.58 -6.87 -13.66
C ILE A 37 -5.54 -8.40 -13.55
N ALA A 38 -4.37 -9.02 -13.64
CA ALA A 38 -4.23 -10.47 -13.56
C ALA A 38 -4.70 -11.03 -12.20
N ALA A 39 -4.45 -10.31 -11.10
CA ALA A 39 -4.93 -10.69 -9.77
C ALA A 39 -6.46 -10.70 -9.71
N VAL A 40 -7.13 -9.68 -10.28
CA VAL A 40 -8.59 -9.61 -10.30
C VAL A 40 -9.18 -10.69 -11.22
N GLU A 41 -8.61 -10.92 -12.39
CA GLU A 41 -9.01 -12.00 -13.30
C GLU A 41 -8.83 -13.39 -12.67
N ALA A 42 -7.87 -13.54 -11.74
CA ALA A 42 -7.69 -14.74 -10.95
C ALA A 42 -8.66 -14.87 -9.75
N GLY A 43 -9.49 -13.85 -9.49
CA GLY A 43 -10.55 -13.87 -8.48
C GLY A 43 -10.35 -12.95 -7.27
N ALA A 44 -9.35 -12.08 -7.27
CA ALA A 44 -9.24 -11.05 -6.23
C ALA A 44 -10.36 -10.00 -6.39
N ALA A 45 -10.96 -9.61 -5.28
CA ALA A 45 -11.93 -8.52 -5.22
C ALA A 45 -11.28 -7.19 -4.86
N ILE A 46 -10.10 -7.26 -4.25
CA ILE A 46 -9.35 -6.13 -3.70
C ILE A 46 -7.90 -6.24 -4.16
N VAL A 47 -7.32 -5.12 -4.57
CA VAL A 47 -5.90 -5.00 -4.93
C VAL A 47 -5.26 -3.93 -4.06
N HIS A 48 -4.25 -4.33 -3.31
CA HIS A 48 -3.37 -3.44 -2.56
C HIS A 48 -2.05 -3.25 -3.30
N LEU A 49 -1.58 -2.02 -3.41
CA LEU A 49 -0.39 -1.71 -4.17
C LEU A 49 0.48 -0.60 -3.58
N HIS A 50 1.75 -0.65 -3.96
CA HIS A 50 2.76 0.38 -3.75
C HIS A 50 3.20 0.95 -5.11
N VAL A 51 3.68 2.19 -5.12
CA VAL A 51 4.31 2.80 -6.29
C VAL A 51 5.75 3.21 -5.96
N TYR A 52 6.58 3.37 -6.99
CA TYR A 52 8.02 3.51 -6.79
C TYR A 52 8.61 4.65 -7.62
N ASP A 53 9.67 5.23 -7.09
CA ASP A 53 10.59 6.02 -7.87
C ASP A 53 11.45 5.10 -8.74
N MET A 54 11.38 5.27 -10.06
CA MET A 54 12.07 4.40 -11.02
C MET A 54 13.58 4.57 -11.03
N ALA A 55 14.10 5.71 -10.53
CA ALA A 55 15.53 5.95 -10.48
C ALA A 55 16.19 5.25 -9.28
N THR A 56 15.45 5.15 -8.17
CA THR A 56 15.96 4.57 -6.92
C THR A 56 15.42 3.16 -6.65
N GLY A 57 14.30 2.76 -7.28
CA GLY A 57 13.59 1.53 -6.99
C GLY A 57 12.90 1.50 -5.63
N ARG A 58 12.80 2.64 -4.94
CA ARG A 58 12.19 2.75 -3.61
C ARG A 58 10.73 3.16 -3.71
N GLN A 59 9.94 2.76 -2.72
CA GLN A 59 8.58 3.26 -2.56
C GLN A 59 8.57 4.79 -2.55
N ARG A 60 7.62 5.35 -3.29
CA ARG A 60 7.38 6.79 -3.39
C ARG A 60 5.89 7.06 -3.31
N ASP A 61 5.44 7.67 -2.22
CA ASP A 61 4.01 7.88 -1.97
C ASP A 61 3.48 9.12 -2.69
N ASP A 62 3.52 9.06 -4.02
CA ASP A 62 3.08 10.10 -4.97
C ASP A 62 1.67 9.77 -5.47
N TRP A 63 0.70 10.64 -5.17
CA TRP A 63 -0.70 10.40 -5.53
C TRP A 63 -0.91 10.32 -7.06
N GLU A 64 -0.10 11.00 -7.88
CA GLU A 64 -0.21 10.95 -9.35
C GLU A 64 0.20 9.58 -9.90
N LEU A 65 1.21 8.95 -9.29
CA LEU A 65 1.60 7.59 -9.65
C LEU A 65 0.54 6.58 -9.19
N TYR A 66 -0.01 6.74 -8.00
CA TYR A 66 -1.14 5.92 -7.55
C TYR A 66 -2.36 6.09 -8.44
N ALA A 67 -2.71 7.31 -8.83
CA ALA A 67 -3.83 7.58 -9.73
C ALA A 67 -3.67 6.82 -11.05
N GLN A 68 -2.49 6.89 -11.68
CA GLN A 68 -2.20 6.16 -12.92
C GLN A 68 -2.39 4.65 -12.76
N ALA A 69 -1.90 4.06 -11.67
CA ALA A 69 -2.05 2.63 -11.40
C ALA A 69 -3.52 2.25 -11.16
N ILE A 70 -4.23 2.99 -10.29
CA ILE A 70 -5.63 2.73 -9.94
C ILE A 70 -6.53 2.87 -11.18
N GLU A 71 -6.41 3.96 -11.93
CA GLU A 71 -7.18 4.19 -13.15
C GLU A 71 -6.88 3.13 -14.21
N GLY A 72 -5.60 2.76 -14.37
CA GLY A 72 -5.18 1.72 -15.31
C GLY A 72 -5.80 0.35 -15.01
N ILE A 73 -5.86 -0.06 -13.75
CA ILE A 73 -6.50 -1.31 -13.32
C ILE A 73 -8.01 -1.21 -13.52
N ARG A 74 -8.66 -0.17 -12.97
CA ARG A 74 -10.12 0.02 -13.01
C ARG A 74 -10.67 0.22 -14.41
N ALA A 75 -9.86 0.64 -15.36
CA ALA A 75 -10.25 0.73 -16.78
C ALA A 75 -10.50 -0.64 -17.42
N LYS A 76 -10.06 -1.73 -16.81
CA LYS A 76 -10.13 -3.09 -17.35
C LYS A 76 -10.96 -4.05 -16.51
N VAL A 77 -10.95 -3.88 -15.19
CA VAL A 77 -11.59 -4.78 -14.23
C VAL A 77 -12.32 -4.00 -13.15
N ASP A 78 -13.36 -4.60 -12.59
CA ASP A 78 -14.12 -4.03 -11.46
C ASP A 78 -13.53 -4.59 -10.14
N ALA A 79 -12.81 -3.74 -9.42
CA ALA A 79 -12.19 -4.10 -8.16
C ALA A 79 -11.99 -2.88 -7.26
N ILE A 80 -11.94 -3.11 -5.95
CA ILE A 80 -11.43 -2.14 -5.00
C ILE A 80 -9.91 -2.09 -5.15
N VAL A 81 -9.37 -0.92 -5.46
CA VAL A 81 -7.92 -0.73 -5.58
C VAL A 81 -7.50 0.40 -4.65
N TYR A 82 -6.54 0.14 -3.77
CA TYR A 82 -6.14 1.13 -2.78
C TYR A 82 -4.62 1.18 -2.55
N PRO A 83 -4.09 2.37 -2.18
CA PRO A 83 -2.68 2.59 -1.94
C PRO A 83 -2.25 2.10 -0.56
N THR A 84 -0.94 1.86 -0.39
CA THR A 84 -0.32 1.75 0.94
C THR A 84 -0.15 3.12 1.60
N ILE A 85 0.47 3.14 2.77
CA ILE A 85 0.94 4.34 3.47
C ILE A 85 2.47 4.33 3.60
N PRO A 86 3.12 5.50 3.74
CA PRO A 86 4.56 5.58 3.95
C PRO A 86 5.00 4.79 5.18
N ILE A 87 6.07 4.01 5.02
CA ILE A 87 6.72 3.36 6.16
C ILE A 87 7.55 4.38 6.92
N LEU A 88 7.35 4.45 8.23
CA LEU A 88 8.17 5.22 9.15
C LEU A 88 8.88 4.30 10.12
N GLY A 89 10.11 4.67 10.48
CA GLY A 89 10.89 3.94 11.48
C GLY A 89 12.39 4.07 11.29
N SER A 90 13.14 3.55 12.25
CA SER A 90 14.60 3.63 12.22
C SER A 90 15.18 2.79 11.07
N GLY A 91 15.92 3.42 10.17
CA GLY A 91 16.60 2.73 9.07
C GLY A 91 15.78 2.56 7.79
N TYR A 92 14.53 3.00 7.76
CA TYR A 92 13.74 3.09 6.55
C TYR A 92 13.14 4.50 6.42
N ALA A 93 13.49 5.18 5.35
CA ALA A 93 12.86 6.43 4.95
C ALA A 93 12.36 6.23 3.51
N GLY A 94 11.07 6.03 3.35
CA GLY A 94 10.40 6.27 2.07
C GLY A 94 10.31 7.78 1.83
N ASP A 95 10.29 8.18 0.58
CA ASP A 95 10.09 9.59 0.24
C ASP A 95 8.61 9.93 0.38
N MET A 96 8.21 10.47 1.53
CA MET A 96 6.89 11.07 1.69
C MET A 96 6.79 12.32 0.81
N ILE A 97 5.75 12.37 -0.01
CA ILE A 97 5.43 13.56 -0.79
C ILE A 97 4.20 14.22 -0.18
N GLY A 98 4.38 15.46 0.25
CA GLY A 98 3.32 16.23 0.89
C GLY A 98 3.61 16.54 2.36
N SER A 99 2.63 17.14 3.03
CA SER A 99 2.77 17.67 4.39
C SER A 99 2.46 16.65 5.49
N GLY A 100 1.90 15.49 5.15
CA GLY A 100 1.49 14.46 6.10
C GLY A 100 1.58 13.05 5.52
N ARG A 101 1.45 12.07 6.40
CA ARG A 101 1.58 10.65 6.03
C ARG A 101 0.46 10.16 5.11
N TYR A 102 -0.68 10.82 5.13
CA TYR A 102 -1.89 10.46 4.39
C TYR A 102 -2.19 11.40 3.23
N THR A 103 -1.28 12.32 2.89
CA THR A 103 -1.49 13.32 1.84
C THR A 103 -1.89 12.69 0.50
N HIS A 104 -1.23 11.61 0.09
CA HIS A 104 -1.54 10.91 -1.16
C HIS A 104 -2.94 10.27 -1.12
N LEU A 105 -3.33 9.68 0.02
CA LEU A 105 -4.67 9.10 0.20
C LEU A 105 -5.75 10.17 0.14
N GLU A 106 -5.53 11.31 0.80
CA GLU A 106 -6.44 12.45 0.79
C GLU A 106 -6.63 12.99 -0.64
N GLU A 107 -5.54 13.16 -1.40
CA GLU A 107 -5.58 13.63 -2.77
C GLU A 107 -6.30 12.66 -3.71
N LEU A 108 -6.11 11.34 -3.53
CA LEU A 108 -6.85 10.32 -4.26
C LEU A 108 -8.34 10.33 -3.91
N ALA A 109 -8.66 10.44 -2.61
CA ALA A 109 -10.04 10.47 -2.15
C ALA A 109 -10.81 11.70 -2.69
N LYS A 110 -10.20 12.88 -2.70
CA LYS A 110 -10.77 14.09 -3.31
C LYS A 110 -11.14 13.92 -4.79
N ARG A 111 -10.47 12.99 -5.47
CA ARG A 111 -10.69 12.65 -6.89
C ARG A 111 -11.60 11.45 -7.12
N GLY A 112 -12.11 10.83 -6.05
CA GLY A 112 -12.93 9.64 -6.13
C GLY A 112 -12.14 8.38 -6.53
N LEU A 113 -10.82 8.39 -6.32
CA LEU A 113 -9.92 7.29 -6.67
C LEU A 113 -9.59 6.39 -5.48
N ALA A 114 -9.86 6.81 -4.24
CA ALA A 114 -9.66 6.00 -3.05
C ALA A 114 -10.97 5.86 -2.27
N GLU A 115 -11.51 4.66 -2.27
CA GLU A 115 -12.65 4.24 -1.44
C GLU A 115 -12.20 3.49 -0.18
N TRP A 116 -11.03 2.88 -0.26
CA TRP A 116 -10.36 2.16 0.81
C TRP A 116 -8.96 2.71 1.04
N GLY A 117 -8.44 2.48 2.26
CA GLY A 117 -7.09 2.89 2.62
C GLY A 117 -6.52 2.04 3.73
N VAL A 118 -5.25 2.27 4.07
CA VAL A 118 -4.57 1.62 5.18
C VAL A 118 -4.52 2.56 6.38
N LEU A 119 -4.85 2.05 7.53
CA LEU A 119 -4.60 2.69 8.82
C LEU A 119 -4.03 1.65 9.79
N ASP A 120 -2.75 1.76 10.11
CA ASP A 120 -2.09 0.87 11.05
C ASP A 120 -2.22 1.42 12.49
N PRO A 121 -2.95 0.73 13.38
CA PRO A 121 -3.34 1.28 14.67
C PRO A 121 -2.26 1.17 15.76
N GLY A 122 -1.04 0.77 15.41
CA GLY A 122 0.05 0.65 16.38
C GLY A 122 1.41 0.35 15.75
N SER A 123 2.46 0.63 16.52
CA SER A 123 3.85 0.33 16.13
C SER A 123 4.20 -1.12 16.42
N CYS A 124 5.09 -1.71 15.62
CA CYS A 124 5.59 -3.07 15.84
C CYS A 124 7.06 -3.21 15.43
N ASN A 125 7.70 -4.23 15.96
CA ASN A 125 9.07 -4.59 15.60
C ASN A 125 9.06 -5.59 14.44
N TRP A 126 9.86 -5.31 13.44
CA TRP A 126 10.10 -6.21 12.32
C TRP A 126 11.54 -6.70 12.38
N THR A 127 11.72 -7.99 12.51
CA THR A 127 13.04 -8.63 12.45
C THR A 127 13.00 -9.83 11.51
N THR A 128 14.17 -10.31 11.11
CA THR A 128 14.26 -11.54 10.34
C THR A 128 14.01 -12.73 11.26
N PHE A 129 13.52 -13.83 10.70
CA PHE A 129 13.32 -15.06 11.45
C PHE A 129 14.62 -15.57 12.10
N ALA A 130 15.76 -15.34 11.43
CA ALA A 130 17.08 -15.67 11.96
C ALA A 130 17.53 -14.73 13.10
N GLY A 131 17.10 -13.47 13.10
CA GLY A 131 17.46 -12.48 14.13
C GLY A 131 16.70 -12.65 15.44
N ILE A 132 15.56 -13.35 15.45
CA ILE A 132 14.75 -13.54 16.66
C ILE A 132 15.54 -14.26 17.77
N PRO A 133 16.20 -15.41 17.53
CA PRO A 133 16.98 -16.09 18.56
C PRO A 133 18.18 -15.30 19.05
N GLU A 134 18.75 -14.45 18.20
CA GLU A 134 19.90 -13.59 18.51
C GLU A 134 19.53 -12.32 19.26
N GLY A 135 18.25 -12.07 19.48
CA GLY A 135 17.77 -10.87 20.16
C GLY A 135 17.98 -9.58 19.36
N GLU A 136 18.06 -9.67 18.03
CA GLU A 136 18.19 -8.49 17.18
C GLU A 136 16.98 -7.56 17.32
N ALA A 137 17.24 -6.28 17.54
CA ALA A 137 16.20 -5.27 17.69
C ALA A 137 15.34 -5.12 16.42
N GLY A 138 15.93 -5.43 15.27
CA GLY A 138 15.25 -5.29 13.98
C GLY A 138 14.87 -3.84 13.64
N PHE A 139 13.92 -3.70 12.75
CA PHE A 139 13.35 -2.42 12.33
C PHE A 139 12.09 -2.13 13.15
N ILE A 140 11.93 -0.91 13.64
CA ILE A 140 10.70 -0.48 14.30
C ILE A 140 9.81 0.21 13.27
N TYR A 141 8.72 -0.44 12.89
CA TYR A 141 7.67 0.19 12.12
C TYR A 141 6.85 1.10 13.03
N GLN A 142 6.96 2.40 12.82
CA GLN A 142 6.39 3.41 13.72
C GLN A 142 5.04 3.90 13.21
N ASN A 143 4.04 3.81 14.08
CA ASN A 143 2.72 4.40 13.91
C ASN A 143 2.38 5.24 15.15
N PRO A 144 2.90 6.50 15.24
CA PRO A 144 2.60 7.39 16.34
C PRO A 144 1.13 7.76 16.41
N GLY A 145 0.61 8.03 17.62
CA GLY A 145 -0.79 8.35 17.84
C GLY A 145 -1.29 9.57 17.04
N GLU A 146 -0.42 10.53 16.76
CA GLU A 146 -0.71 11.67 15.89
C GLU A 146 -0.99 11.28 14.45
N HIS A 147 -0.21 10.33 13.88
CA HIS A 147 -0.43 9.82 12.53
C HIS A 147 -1.68 8.93 12.45
N ILE A 148 -1.95 8.15 13.51
CA ILE A 148 -3.20 7.37 13.58
C ILE A 148 -4.40 8.32 13.55
N ARG A 149 -4.35 9.42 14.30
CA ARG A 149 -5.42 10.43 14.31
C ARG A 149 -5.56 11.10 12.94
N GLU A 150 -4.46 11.50 12.30
CA GLU A 150 -4.45 12.07 10.95
C GLU A 150 -5.17 11.13 9.97
N GLY A 151 -4.80 9.85 9.96
CA GLY A 151 -5.44 8.86 9.08
C GLY A 151 -6.93 8.69 9.36
N MET A 152 -7.35 8.67 10.62
CA MET A 152 -8.77 8.62 10.99
C MET A 152 -9.54 9.86 10.53
N GLU A 153 -8.93 11.04 10.64
CA GLU A 153 -9.53 12.30 10.18
C GLU A 153 -9.69 12.30 8.65
N VAL A 154 -8.66 11.88 7.91
CA VAL A 154 -8.73 11.73 6.45
C VAL A 154 -9.83 10.74 6.06
N ALA A 155 -9.85 9.56 6.68
CA ALA A 155 -10.85 8.53 6.40
C ALA A 155 -12.27 9.05 6.68
N GLN A 156 -12.50 9.71 7.81
CA GLN A 156 -13.80 10.25 8.17
C GLN A 156 -14.24 11.39 7.24
N CYS A 157 -13.35 12.34 6.92
CA CYS A 157 -13.66 13.49 6.08
C CYS A 157 -14.00 13.10 4.65
N HIS A 158 -13.33 12.09 4.12
CA HIS A 158 -13.45 11.66 2.72
C HIS A 158 -14.24 10.37 2.53
N LYS A 159 -14.78 9.76 3.62
CA LYS A 159 -15.54 8.50 3.59
C LYS A 159 -14.74 7.34 2.97
N VAL A 160 -13.45 7.29 3.30
CA VAL A 160 -12.56 6.17 2.98
C VAL A 160 -12.74 5.08 4.03
N HIS A 161 -12.84 3.82 3.61
CA HIS A 161 -13.03 2.64 4.47
C HIS A 161 -11.71 1.95 4.79
#